data_befe9e8ff04bc9a04da20a89394fe0a5
#
_entry.id   befe9e8ff04bc9a04da20a89394fe0a5
#
_cell.length_a   1.000
_cell.length_b   1.000
_cell.length_c   1.000
_cell.angle_alpha   90.00
_cell.angle_beta   90.00
_cell.angle_gamma   90.00
#
_symmetry.space_group_name_H-M   'P 1'
#
loop_
_entity.id
_entity.type
_entity.pdbx_description
1 polymer ?
#
loop_
_entity_poly.entity_id
_entity_poly.type
_entity_poly.pdbx_seq_one_letter_code
_entity_poly.pdbx_strand_id
1 'polypeptide(L)'
;MSLGNWLKRRQAMLKKFLVLYVPVLHQGYLNFFQKWRYDVETIYIFGCELTAELVHVEKEIRAINPDAMAAFIAAAGFFKEVRILRRSDLPQLEGQVIITADEGISRRLVERYFPSHKVVFDQVFLRWDEKHVAIQKPPESFVVSNNPFDRQVMRQAREEGGRSSDWWRRVGAVLVRDGKVVLTGYNQHLPSELSPYVLGDIRDFIPPGQQSNVSSAIHAEKVVIASAAKEGISTNGASLYVST
;
A
#
# COMPACT_ATOMS: atom_id res chain seq x y z
N MET A 1 9.34 53.55 0.16
CA MET A 1 9.31 52.15 -0.27
C MET A 1 8.34 51.42 0.64
N SER A 2 7.21 50.92 0.14
CA SER A 2 6.10 50.42 0.98
C SER A 2 6.38 49.01 1.49
N LEU A 3 6.00 48.74 2.76
CA LEU A 3 6.06 47.42 3.43
C LEU A 3 5.42 46.30 2.56
N GLY A 4 4.48 46.64 1.70
CA GLY A 4 3.82 45.67 0.80
C GLY A 4 4.71 45.06 -0.29
N ASN A 5 5.74 45.78 -0.74
CA ASN A 5 6.72 45.28 -1.71
C ASN A 5 7.80 44.41 -1.05
N TRP A 6 8.06 44.58 0.23
CA TRP A 6 8.99 43.75 1.01
C TRP A 6 8.37 42.35 1.31
N LEU A 7 7.07 42.31 1.64
CA LEU A 7 6.32 41.05 1.87
C LEU A 7 6.14 40.26 0.57
N LYS A 8 5.92 40.92 -0.58
CA LYS A 8 5.85 40.25 -1.89
C LYS A 8 7.19 39.70 -2.39
N ARG A 9 8.32 40.31 -1.99
CA ARG A 9 9.66 39.78 -2.32
C ARG A 9 10.08 38.59 -1.43
N ARG A 10 9.43 38.34 -0.28
CA ARG A 10 9.68 37.20 0.59
C ARG A 10 8.88 35.96 0.31
N GLN A 11 7.92 36.02 -0.64
CA GLN A 11 7.44 34.84 -1.34
C GLN A 11 8.43 34.47 -2.46
N ALA A 12 9.72 34.32 -2.15
CA ALA A 12 10.58 33.47 -2.96
C ALA A 12 9.83 32.14 -3.06
N MET A 13 9.42 31.76 -4.27
CA MET A 13 8.71 30.50 -4.48
C MET A 13 9.55 29.41 -3.84
N LEU A 14 9.01 28.80 -2.76
CA LEU A 14 9.67 27.71 -2.07
C LEU A 14 10.00 26.66 -3.12
N LYS A 15 11.27 26.32 -3.24
CA LYS A 15 11.66 25.27 -4.17
C LYS A 15 11.06 23.95 -3.70
N LYS A 16 10.63 23.14 -4.65
CA LYS A 16 10.13 21.81 -4.42
C LYS A 16 11.23 20.81 -4.76
N PHE A 17 11.42 19.86 -3.89
CA PHE A 17 12.36 18.77 -4.10
C PHE A 17 11.64 17.44 -3.94
N LEU A 18 11.92 16.50 -4.83
CA LEU A 18 11.59 15.12 -4.59
C LEU A 18 12.66 14.52 -3.68
N VAL A 19 12.23 13.89 -2.60
CA VAL A 19 13.11 13.17 -1.68
C VAL A 19 12.55 11.77 -1.47
N LEU A 20 13.21 10.75 -2.01
CA LEU A 20 12.65 9.41 -2.14
C LEU A 20 13.60 8.33 -1.64
N TYR A 21 13.02 7.29 -1.05
CA TYR A 21 13.65 5.99 -0.91
C TYR A 21 13.23 5.11 -2.08
N VAL A 22 14.17 4.74 -2.95
CA VAL A 22 13.91 3.94 -4.15
C VAL A 22 14.77 2.67 -4.11
N PRO A 23 14.31 1.61 -3.44
CA PRO A 23 15.09 0.36 -3.36
C PRO A 23 15.08 -0.43 -4.68
N VAL A 24 13.97 -0.39 -5.41
CA VAL A 24 13.78 -1.10 -6.68
C VAL A 24 13.05 -0.18 -7.63
N LEU A 25 13.59 0.02 -8.82
CA LEU A 25 12.93 0.83 -9.85
C LEU A 25 11.87 -0.03 -10.57
N HIS A 26 10.61 0.41 -10.51
CA HIS A 26 9.50 -0.22 -11.21
C HIS A 26 8.50 0.81 -11.75
N GLN A 27 7.50 0.36 -12.49
CA GLN A 27 6.55 1.23 -13.19
C GLN A 27 5.89 2.28 -12.29
N GLY A 28 5.63 1.97 -11.02
CA GLY A 28 5.08 2.93 -10.04
C GLY A 28 5.98 4.16 -9.86
N TYR A 29 7.30 3.97 -9.75
CA TYR A 29 8.25 5.09 -9.68
C TYR A 29 8.32 5.87 -10.98
N LEU A 30 8.28 5.20 -12.13
CA LEU A 30 8.28 5.89 -13.42
C LEU A 30 7.04 6.79 -13.58
N ASN A 31 5.87 6.32 -13.18
CA ASN A 31 4.65 7.10 -13.16
C ASN A 31 4.74 8.30 -12.21
N PHE A 32 5.35 8.10 -11.03
CA PHE A 32 5.59 9.16 -10.06
C PHE A 32 6.54 10.23 -10.64
N PHE A 33 7.64 9.82 -11.26
CA PHE A 33 8.58 10.75 -11.90
C PHE A 33 7.92 11.51 -13.03
N GLN A 34 7.14 10.85 -13.87
CA GLN A 34 6.39 11.46 -14.96
C GLN A 34 5.42 12.54 -14.46
N LYS A 35 4.76 12.32 -13.32
CA LYS A 35 3.85 13.25 -12.68
C LYS A 35 4.57 14.53 -12.23
N TRP A 36 5.73 14.38 -11.59
CA TRP A 36 6.42 15.49 -10.94
C TRP A 36 7.50 16.17 -11.78
N ARG A 37 7.86 15.63 -12.94
CA ARG A 37 9.01 16.10 -13.75
C ARG A 37 8.97 17.58 -14.17
N TYR A 38 7.79 18.19 -14.23
CA TYR A 38 7.64 19.61 -14.61
C TYR A 38 7.64 20.56 -13.40
N ASP A 39 7.36 20.03 -12.23
CA ASP A 39 7.28 20.81 -10.98
C ASP A 39 8.58 20.80 -10.18
N VAL A 40 9.48 19.85 -10.47
CA VAL A 40 10.69 19.58 -9.71
C VAL A 40 11.88 19.43 -10.64
N GLU A 41 12.95 20.16 -10.39
CA GLU A 41 14.19 20.05 -11.17
C GLU A 41 15.16 19.03 -10.59
N THR A 42 15.20 18.92 -9.27
CA THR A 42 16.15 18.07 -8.55
C THR A 42 15.43 17.01 -7.73
N ILE A 43 15.86 15.77 -7.89
CA ILE A 43 15.48 14.65 -7.04
C ILE A 43 16.65 14.23 -6.16
N TYR A 44 16.35 13.97 -4.89
CA TYR A 44 17.26 13.39 -3.92
C TYR A 44 16.83 11.94 -3.62
N ILE A 45 17.78 11.03 -3.67
CA ILE A 45 17.61 9.64 -3.26
C ILE A 45 18.28 9.47 -1.90
N PHE A 46 17.56 8.96 -0.92
CA PHE A 46 18.12 8.70 0.41
C PHE A 46 19.35 7.79 0.31
N GLY A 47 20.49 8.29 0.79
CA GLY A 47 21.74 7.52 0.87
C GLY A 47 21.72 6.47 1.98
N CYS A 48 22.61 5.49 1.89
CA CYS A 48 22.71 4.39 2.85
C CYS A 48 22.85 4.86 4.30
N GLU A 49 23.59 5.94 4.56
CA GLU A 49 23.80 6.46 5.91
C GLU A 49 22.52 6.95 6.60
N LEU A 50 21.52 7.41 5.82
CA LEU A 50 20.24 7.86 6.35
C LEU A 50 19.22 6.71 6.49
N THR A 51 19.36 5.67 5.69
CA THR A 51 18.47 4.52 5.68
C THR A 51 18.92 3.39 6.60
N ALA A 52 20.22 3.28 6.88
CA ALA A 52 20.80 2.22 7.71
C ALA A 52 20.22 2.13 9.13
N GLU A 53 19.65 3.22 9.62
CA GLU A 53 19.03 3.28 10.94
C GLU A 53 17.59 2.72 10.99
N LEU A 54 17.06 2.28 9.85
CA LEU A 54 15.72 1.69 9.75
C LEU A 54 15.83 0.17 9.59
N VAL A 55 15.57 -0.56 10.66
CA VAL A 55 15.65 -2.03 10.72
C VAL A 55 14.88 -2.75 9.59
N HIS A 56 13.79 -2.15 9.11
CA HIS A 56 12.99 -2.73 8.03
C HIS A 56 13.65 -2.65 6.64
N VAL A 57 14.59 -1.73 6.45
CA VAL A 57 15.31 -1.55 5.17
C VAL A 57 16.34 -2.64 4.95
N GLU A 58 16.94 -3.15 6.02
CA GLU A 58 17.93 -4.24 5.95
C GLU A 58 17.36 -5.54 5.35
N LYS A 59 16.02 -5.72 5.45
CA LYS A 59 15.33 -6.90 4.92
C LYS A 59 14.95 -6.78 3.44
N GLU A 60 15.13 -5.64 2.82
CA GLU A 60 14.84 -5.47 1.38
C GLU A 60 16.02 -5.99 0.54
N ILE A 61 16.11 -7.30 0.40
CA ILE A 61 17.19 -7.99 -0.34
C ILE A 61 17.28 -7.64 -1.81
N ARG A 62 16.25 -6.97 -2.38
CA ARG A 62 16.23 -6.52 -3.77
C ARG A 62 16.76 -5.11 -3.92
N ALA A 63 17.07 -4.44 -2.82
CA ALA A 63 17.47 -3.04 -2.84
C ALA A 63 18.77 -2.86 -3.65
N ILE A 64 18.69 -2.00 -4.65
CA ILE A 64 19.86 -1.56 -5.42
C ILE A 64 20.56 -0.48 -4.59
N ASN A 65 21.89 -0.48 -4.65
CA ASN A 65 22.69 0.57 -4.02
C ASN A 65 22.20 1.96 -4.48
N PRO A 66 22.00 2.94 -3.59
CA PRO A 66 21.48 4.26 -3.93
C PRO A 66 22.26 4.98 -5.01
N ASP A 67 23.60 4.86 -5.07
CA ASP A 67 24.41 5.50 -6.11
C ASP A 67 24.10 4.93 -7.49
N ALA A 68 23.97 3.60 -7.60
CA ALA A 68 23.55 2.95 -8.83
C ALA A 68 22.11 3.33 -9.19
N MET A 69 21.21 3.39 -8.21
CA MET A 69 19.83 3.81 -8.42
C MET A 69 19.76 5.25 -8.94
N ALA A 70 20.53 6.16 -8.38
CA ALA A 70 20.60 7.54 -8.84
C ALA A 70 21.09 7.61 -10.30
N ALA A 71 22.07 6.81 -10.68
CA ALA A 71 22.54 6.72 -12.06
C ALA A 71 21.45 6.22 -13.03
N PHE A 72 20.66 5.21 -12.64
CA PHE A 72 19.52 4.74 -13.44
C PHE A 72 18.44 5.79 -13.61
N ILE A 73 18.10 6.51 -12.53
CA ILE A 73 17.09 7.58 -12.58
C ILE A 73 17.61 8.76 -13.43
N ALA A 74 18.87 9.11 -13.33
CA ALA A 74 19.47 10.14 -14.16
C ALA A 74 19.44 9.77 -15.64
N ALA A 75 19.76 8.52 -15.98
CA ALA A 75 19.71 8.00 -17.35
C ALA A 75 18.27 8.01 -17.93
N ALA A 76 17.25 7.91 -17.09
CA ALA A 76 15.85 7.99 -17.52
C ALA A 76 15.42 9.41 -17.93
N GLY A 77 16.18 10.45 -17.61
CA GLY A 77 16.01 11.80 -18.13
C GLY A 77 14.76 12.56 -17.64
N PHE A 78 14.16 12.19 -16.51
CA PHE A 78 12.98 12.88 -15.98
C PHE A 78 13.33 14.22 -15.29
N PHE A 79 14.52 14.33 -14.71
CA PHE A 79 14.95 15.46 -13.89
C PHE A 79 16.26 16.04 -14.40
N LYS A 80 16.47 17.34 -14.19
CA LYS A 80 17.75 18.00 -14.51
C LYS A 80 18.87 17.46 -13.66
N GLU A 81 18.57 17.13 -12.42
CA GLU A 81 19.56 16.73 -11.45
C GLU A 81 19.05 15.60 -10.56
N VAL A 82 19.87 14.57 -10.39
CA VAL A 82 19.65 13.45 -9.48
C VAL A 82 20.81 13.38 -8.51
N ARG A 83 20.51 13.46 -7.23
CA ARG A 83 21.52 13.48 -6.16
C ARG A 83 21.24 12.39 -5.13
N ILE A 84 22.31 11.92 -4.49
CA ILE A 84 22.20 11.16 -3.24
C ILE A 84 22.03 12.14 -2.10
N LEU A 85 21.01 11.96 -1.29
CA LEU A 85 20.82 12.73 -0.07
C LEU A 85 21.71 12.18 1.02
N ARG A 86 22.64 13.00 1.47
CA ARG A 86 23.54 12.73 2.59
C ARG A 86 23.16 13.58 3.79
N ARG A 87 23.64 13.23 4.96
CA ARG A 87 23.41 14.01 6.19
C ARG A 87 23.91 15.47 6.05
N SER A 88 25.00 15.67 5.34
CA SER A 88 25.56 17.00 5.03
C SER A 88 24.66 17.88 4.16
N ASP A 89 23.72 17.28 3.43
CA ASP A 89 22.85 18.00 2.48
C ASP A 89 21.55 18.48 3.14
N LEU A 90 21.18 17.92 4.30
CA LEU A 90 19.93 18.24 5.00
C LEU A 90 19.77 19.76 5.26
N PRO A 91 20.80 20.53 5.69
CA PRO A 91 20.65 21.97 5.90
C PRO A 91 20.30 22.74 4.63
N GLN A 92 20.68 22.26 3.44
CA GLN A 92 20.37 22.92 2.16
C GLN A 92 18.90 22.82 1.78
N LEU A 93 18.17 21.86 2.34
CA LEU A 93 16.75 21.65 2.12
C LEU A 93 15.88 22.39 3.14
N GLU A 94 16.48 23.05 4.13
CA GLU A 94 15.73 23.76 5.17
C GLU A 94 14.82 24.84 4.59
N GLY A 95 13.57 24.87 5.06
CA GLY A 95 12.56 25.81 4.59
C GLY A 95 11.99 25.53 3.19
N GLN A 96 12.39 24.44 2.54
CA GLN A 96 11.90 24.04 1.23
C GLN A 96 10.70 23.09 1.34
N VAL A 97 10.02 22.86 0.21
CA VAL A 97 8.93 21.90 0.14
C VAL A 97 9.49 20.53 -0.26
N ILE A 98 9.26 19.54 0.58
CA ILE A 98 9.63 18.15 0.32
C ILE A 98 8.43 17.41 -0.25
N ILE A 99 8.61 16.76 -1.38
CA ILE A 99 7.62 15.86 -1.98
C ILE A 99 8.16 14.45 -1.86
N THR A 100 7.36 13.54 -1.32
CA THR A 100 7.78 12.15 -1.12
C THR A 100 6.61 11.18 -1.36
N ALA A 101 6.94 9.90 -1.46
CA ALA A 101 5.92 8.86 -1.57
C ALA A 101 5.17 8.67 -0.24
N ASP A 102 3.84 8.51 -0.30
CA ASP A 102 3.03 8.19 0.88
C ASP A 102 3.12 6.68 1.19
N GLU A 103 4.25 6.25 1.74
CA GLU A 103 4.49 4.87 2.15
C GLU A 103 5.32 4.81 3.45
N GLY A 104 5.32 3.65 4.13
CA GLY A 104 5.81 3.51 5.50
C GLY A 104 7.26 3.95 5.71
N ILE A 105 8.18 3.62 4.80
CA ILE A 105 9.60 3.99 4.94
C ILE A 105 9.80 5.49 4.72
N SER A 106 9.22 6.04 3.66
CA SER A 106 9.32 7.48 3.36
C SER A 106 8.75 8.34 4.49
N ARG A 107 7.61 7.94 5.10
CA ARG A 107 7.07 8.64 6.27
C ARG A 107 8.04 8.66 7.44
N ARG A 108 8.63 7.51 7.81
CA ARG A 108 9.62 7.42 8.90
C ARG A 108 10.87 8.25 8.63
N LEU A 109 11.37 8.24 7.38
CA LEU A 109 12.54 9.05 7.00
C LEU A 109 12.22 10.55 7.10
N VAL A 110 11.04 10.96 6.64
CA VAL A 110 10.62 12.36 6.70
C VAL A 110 10.38 12.80 8.14
N GLU A 111 9.70 12.02 8.95
CA GLU A 111 9.51 12.30 10.39
C GLU A 111 10.86 12.51 11.10
N ARG A 112 11.89 11.75 10.73
CA ARG A 112 13.19 11.80 11.33
C ARG A 112 14.05 12.98 10.85
N TYR A 113 14.09 13.23 9.55
CA TYR A 113 15.03 14.17 8.94
C TYR A 113 14.41 15.50 8.52
N PHE A 114 13.10 15.57 8.40
CA PHE A 114 12.34 16.74 7.95
C PHE A 114 11.16 17.13 8.84
N PRO A 115 11.28 17.06 10.19
CA PRO A 115 10.13 17.22 11.11
C PRO A 115 9.46 18.59 11.02
N SER A 116 10.19 19.63 10.60
CA SER A 116 9.70 21.01 10.51
C SER A 116 9.42 21.47 9.08
N HIS A 117 9.54 20.57 8.10
CA HIS A 117 9.35 20.92 6.70
C HIS A 117 7.89 20.83 6.26
N LYS A 118 7.54 21.62 5.25
CA LYS A 118 6.30 21.38 4.50
C LYS A 118 6.48 20.15 3.62
N VAL A 119 5.81 19.06 3.97
CA VAL A 119 5.89 17.80 3.24
C VAL A 119 4.60 17.54 2.48
N VAL A 120 4.74 17.17 1.22
CA VAL A 120 3.67 16.69 0.36
C VAL A 120 3.85 15.19 0.17
N PHE A 121 2.97 14.41 0.77
CA PHE A 121 2.89 12.97 0.53
C PHE A 121 2.02 12.71 -0.69
N ASP A 122 2.54 11.95 -1.65
CA ASP A 122 1.82 11.61 -2.86
C ASP A 122 1.64 10.10 -2.95
N GLN A 123 0.40 9.69 -3.19
CA GLN A 123 0.05 8.28 -3.28
C GLN A 123 0.57 7.69 -4.58
N VAL A 124 1.38 6.66 -4.43
CA VAL A 124 1.84 5.81 -5.53
C VAL A 124 1.82 4.38 -5.05
N PHE A 125 1.30 3.47 -5.85
CA PHE A 125 1.42 2.07 -5.53
C PHE A 125 2.87 1.62 -5.71
N LEU A 126 3.62 1.59 -4.61
CA LEU A 126 5.02 1.18 -4.60
C LEU A 126 5.20 -0.17 -3.94
N ARG A 127 4.51 -0.42 -2.84
CA ARG A 127 4.57 -1.65 -2.06
C ARG A 127 3.51 -1.67 -0.97
N TRP A 128 3.44 -2.76 -0.24
CA TRP A 128 2.60 -2.89 0.95
C TRP A 128 2.88 -1.79 1.97
N ASP A 129 1.82 -1.24 2.53
CA ASP A 129 1.87 -0.15 3.49
C ASP A 129 1.03 -0.48 4.72
N GLU A 130 1.71 -0.63 5.86
CA GLU A 130 1.10 -0.99 7.14
C GLU A 130 -0.01 -0.03 7.57
N LYS A 131 0.20 1.27 7.36
CA LYS A 131 -0.75 2.30 7.76
C LYS A 131 -2.04 2.24 6.94
N HIS A 132 -1.93 2.03 5.63
CA HIS A 132 -3.09 1.84 4.76
C HIS A 132 -3.87 0.57 5.09
N VAL A 133 -3.16 -0.51 5.40
CA VAL A 133 -3.79 -1.76 5.85
C VAL A 133 -4.54 -1.56 7.17
N ALA A 134 -3.95 -0.84 8.13
CA ALA A 134 -4.57 -0.57 9.42
C ALA A 134 -5.82 0.33 9.34
N ILE A 135 -5.86 1.27 8.39
CA ILE A 135 -6.98 2.21 8.21
C ILE A 135 -8.22 1.52 7.61
N GLN A 136 -8.04 0.43 6.86
CA GLN A 136 -9.12 -0.33 6.20
C GLN A 136 -10.09 0.53 5.35
N LYS A 137 -9.64 1.64 4.82
CA LYS A 137 -10.47 2.47 3.93
C LYS A 137 -10.49 1.87 2.52
N PRO A 138 -11.67 1.71 1.92
CA PRO A 138 -11.74 1.32 0.52
C PRO A 138 -11.08 2.39 -0.36
N PRO A 139 -10.39 2.01 -1.44
CA PRO A 139 -9.89 2.96 -2.42
C PRO A 139 -11.02 3.86 -2.96
N GLU A 140 -10.72 5.12 -3.24
CA GLU A 140 -11.69 6.08 -3.78
C GLU A 140 -12.29 5.65 -5.14
N SER A 141 -11.59 4.76 -5.85
CA SER A 141 -12.06 4.17 -7.11
C SER A 141 -13.14 3.12 -6.96
N PHE A 142 -13.49 2.73 -5.73
CA PHE A 142 -14.53 1.72 -5.51
C PHE A 142 -15.93 2.29 -5.79
N VAL A 143 -16.68 1.55 -6.59
CA VAL A 143 -18.09 1.86 -6.85
C VAL A 143 -18.93 1.30 -5.71
N VAL A 144 -19.67 2.19 -5.04
CA VAL A 144 -20.61 1.78 -3.99
C VAL A 144 -21.95 1.42 -4.61
N SER A 145 -22.36 0.15 -4.48
CA SER A 145 -23.68 -0.27 -4.91
C SER A 145 -24.73 0.02 -3.85
N ASN A 146 -25.84 0.63 -4.27
CA ASN A 146 -27.04 0.81 -3.46
C ASN A 146 -28.17 -0.14 -3.84
N ASN A 147 -27.92 -1.11 -4.72
CA ASN A 147 -28.90 -2.07 -5.18
C ASN A 147 -29.41 -2.94 -4.02
N PRO A 148 -30.73 -3.08 -3.82
CA PRO A 148 -31.32 -3.93 -2.78
C PRO A 148 -30.87 -5.41 -2.88
N PHE A 149 -30.71 -5.92 -4.09
CA PHE A 149 -30.22 -7.28 -4.32
C PHE A 149 -28.80 -7.45 -3.78
N ASP A 150 -27.87 -6.54 -4.11
CA ASP A 150 -26.50 -6.61 -3.62
C ASP A 150 -26.45 -6.57 -2.10
N ARG A 151 -27.28 -5.73 -1.48
CA ARG A 151 -27.39 -5.65 -0.01
C ARG A 151 -27.91 -6.97 0.59
N GLN A 152 -28.86 -7.62 -0.07
CA GLN A 152 -29.39 -8.91 0.38
C GLN A 152 -28.31 -9.99 0.29
N VAL A 153 -27.61 -10.08 -0.84
CA VAL A 153 -26.52 -11.05 -1.04
C VAL A 153 -25.38 -10.81 -0.07
N MET A 154 -25.02 -9.55 0.21
CA MET A 154 -24.01 -9.21 1.21
C MET A 154 -24.43 -9.58 2.65
N ARG A 155 -25.73 -9.51 2.99
CA ARG A 155 -26.21 -10.04 4.28
C ARG A 155 -26.01 -11.54 4.34
N GLN A 156 -26.38 -12.26 3.30
CA GLN A 156 -26.18 -13.71 3.21
C GLN A 156 -24.68 -14.08 3.31
N ALA A 157 -23.80 -13.34 2.67
CA ALA A 157 -22.36 -13.54 2.81
C ALA A 157 -21.90 -13.37 4.28
N ARG A 158 -22.41 -12.37 4.99
CA ARG A 158 -22.10 -12.18 6.42
C ARG A 158 -22.62 -13.33 7.29
N GLU A 159 -23.84 -13.79 7.02
CA GLU A 159 -24.43 -14.94 7.72
C GLU A 159 -23.61 -16.20 7.51
N GLU A 160 -23.16 -16.46 6.28
CA GLU A 160 -22.25 -17.58 5.99
C GLU A 160 -20.92 -17.43 6.73
N GLY A 161 -20.34 -16.22 6.77
CA GLY A 161 -19.13 -15.94 7.54
C GLY A 161 -19.27 -16.29 9.02
N GLY A 162 -20.46 -16.17 9.59
CA GLY A 162 -20.76 -16.56 10.98
C GLY A 162 -20.51 -18.05 11.29
N ARG A 163 -20.46 -18.91 10.27
CA ARG A 163 -20.16 -20.35 10.41
C ARG A 163 -18.67 -20.65 10.56
N SER A 164 -17.80 -19.68 10.21
CA SER A 164 -16.35 -19.86 10.27
C SER A 164 -15.87 -20.07 11.70
N SER A 165 -14.95 -21.01 11.90
CA SER A 165 -14.23 -21.24 13.13
C SER A 165 -13.08 -20.26 13.35
N ASP A 166 -12.75 -19.45 12.35
CA ASP A 166 -11.67 -18.46 12.45
C ASP A 166 -12.04 -17.34 13.42
N TRP A 167 -11.33 -17.25 14.54
CA TRP A 167 -11.60 -16.21 15.54
C TRP A 167 -11.01 -14.85 15.20
N TRP A 168 -10.05 -14.80 14.26
CA TRP A 168 -9.47 -13.54 13.82
C TRP A 168 -10.36 -12.80 12.82
N ARG A 169 -10.94 -13.54 11.86
CA ARG A 169 -11.72 -12.92 10.80
C ARG A 169 -12.69 -13.91 10.17
N ARG A 170 -13.97 -13.70 10.42
CA ARG A 170 -15.03 -14.52 9.86
C ARG A 170 -15.49 -13.93 8.55
N VAL A 171 -15.18 -14.60 7.44
CA VAL A 171 -15.47 -14.15 6.09
C VAL A 171 -16.37 -15.17 5.41
N GLY A 172 -17.46 -14.70 4.83
CA GLY A 172 -18.33 -15.50 3.97
C GLY A 172 -18.29 -14.99 2.53
N ALA A 173 -18.58 -15.89 1.61
CA ALA A 173 -18.65 -15.59 0.18
C ALA A 173 -19.92 -16.21 -0.43
N VAL A 174 -20.47 -15.50 -1.42
CA VAL A 174 -21.68 -15.92 -2.17
C VAL A 174 -21.41 -15.76 -3.66
N LEU A 175 -21.55 -16.81 -4.41
CA LEU A 175 -21.47 -16.79 -5.87
C LEU A 175 -22.87 -16.59 -6.47
N VAL A 176 -22.99 -15.58 -7.30
CA VAL A 176 -24.24 -15.24 -7.99
C VAL A 176 -24.05 -15.40 -9.49
N ARG A 177 -24.95 -16.08 -10.16
CA ARG A 177 -24.98 -16.20 -11.60
C ARG A 177 -26.41 -15.98 -12.10
N ASP A 178 -26.56 -15.20 -13.17
CA ASP A 178 -27.86 -14.86 -13.76
C ASP A 178 -28.88 -14.35 -12.72
N GLY A 179 -28.42 -13.52 -11.77
CA GLY A 179 -29.23 -12.96 -10.71
C GLY A 179 -29.67 -13.96 -9.62
N LYS A 180 -29.10 -15.16 -9.60
CA LYS A 180 -29.43 -16.20 -8.61
C LYS A 180 -28.18 -16.60 -7.83
N VAL A 181 -28.35 -16.81 -6.53
CA VAL A 181 -27.30 -17.42 -5.69
C VAL A 181 -27.13 -18.87 -6.10
N VAL A 182 -25.92 -19.26 -6.46
CA VAL A 182 -25.60 -20.63 -6.89
C VAL A 182 -24.76 -21.39 -5.87
N LEU A 183 -23.88 -20.68 -5.13
CA LEU A 183 -23.05 -21.26 -4.07
C LEU A 183 -22.80 -20.27 -2.96
N THR A 184 -22.61 -20.78 -1.75
CA THR A 184 -22.13 -20.04 -0.59
C THR A 184 -20.96 -20.77 0.04
N GLY A 185 -20.14 -20.03 0.80
CA GLY A 185 -19.04 -20.60 1.55
C GLY A 185 -18.47 -19.60 2.54
N TYR A 186 -17.60 -20.07 3.40
CA TYR A 186 -16.93 -19.27 4.40
C TYR A 186 -15.45 -19.69 4.52
N ASN A 187 -14.62 -18.84 5.12
CA ASN A 187 -13.22 -19.17 5.33
C ASN A 187 -13.07 -20.31 6.34
N GLN A 188 -12.20 -21.26 6.03
CA GLN A 188 -12.04 -22.51 6.77
C GLN A 188 -10.56 -22.74 7.06
N HIS A 189 -10.25 -23.33 8.21
CA HIS A 189 -8.90 -23.79 8.51
C HIS A 189 -8.63 -25.17 7.89
N LEU A 190 -7.40 -25.38 7.45
CA LEU A 190 -6.91 -26.64 6.93
C LEU A 190 -5.82 -27.22 7.83
N PRO A 191 -5.71 -28.53 7.96
CA PRO A 191 -6.54 -29.60 7.35
C PRO A 191 -7.92 -29.78 8.00
N SER A 192 -8.19 -29.11 9.12
CA SER A 192 -9.44 -29.15 9.86
C SER A 192 -9.77 -27.80 10.45
N GLU A 193 -11.06 -27.49 10.57
CA GLU A 193 -11.52 -26.27 11.25
C GLU A 193 -11.11 -26.20 12.73
N LEU A 194 -10.79 -27.34 13.33
CA LEU A 194 -10.28 -27.42 14.70
C LEU A 194 -8.76 -27.21 14.80
N SER A 195 -8.05 -27.11 13.67
CA SER A 195 -6.59 -26.99 13.67
C SER A 195 -6.07 -25.84 14.56
N PRO A 196 -6.66 -24.62 14.53
CA PRO A 196 -6.19 -23.55 15.39
C PRO A 196 -6.35 -23.83 16.88
N TYR A 197 -7.39 -24.55 17.28
CA TYR A 197 -7.64 -24.90 18.67
C TYR A 197 -6.64 -25.93 19.22
N VAL A 198 -6.08 -26.76 18.32
CA VAL A 198 -5.13 -27.83 18.71
C VAL A 198 -3.68 -27.36 18.58
N LEU A 199 -3.37 -26.65 17.49
CA LEU A 199 -2.01 -26.29 17.11
C LEU A 199 -1.66 -24.83 17.43
N GLY A 200 -2.64 -24.01 17.80
CA GLY A 200 -2.52 -22.55 17.86
C GLY A 200 -2.60 -21.91 16.47
N ASP A 201 -2.74 -20.60 16.44
CA ASP A 201 -2.73 -19.83 15.20
C ASP A 201 -1.49 -18.93 15.18
N ILE A 202 -0.69 -19.06 14.13
CA ILE A 202 0.52 -18.26 13.96
C ILE A 202 0.23 -16.74 13.97
N ARG A 203 -0.97 -16.34 13.59
CA ARG A 203 -1.41 -14.94 13.59
C ARG A 203 -1.50 -14.33 14.99
N ASP A 204 -1.54 -15.16 16.06
CA ASP A 204 -1.46 -14.69 17.43
C ASP A 204 -0.10 -14.04 17.76
N PHE A 205 0.93 -14.36 16.98
CA PHE A 205 2.30 -13.91 17.18
C PHE A 205 2.80 -12.92 16.13
N ILE A 206 1.96 -12.58 15.14
CA ILE A 206 2.32 -11.72 14.01
C ILE A 206 1.39 -10.50 13.97
N PRO A 207 1.92 -9.28 13.79
CA PRO A 207 1.08 -8.09 13.63
C PRO A 207 0.06 -8.23 12.50
N PRO A 208 -1.17 -7.69 12.65
CA PRO A 208 -2.20 -7.76 11.63
C PRO A 208 -1.74 -7.29 10.25
N GLY A 209 -2.10 -8.04 9.22
CA GLY A 209 -1.75 -7.74 7.82
C GLY A 209 -0.34 -8.14 7.40
N GLN A 210 0.49 -8.67 8.31
CA GLN A 210 1.81 -9.21 7.98
C GLN A 210 1.73 -10.73 7.76
N GLN A 211 2.56 -11.22 6.83
CA GLN A 211 2.73 -12.66 6.56
C GLN A 211 1.41 -13.43 6.41
N SER A 212 0.44 -12.87 5.71
CA SER A 212 -0.88 -13.46 5.50
C SER A 212 -0.85 -14.86 4.87
N ASN A 213 0.25 -15.22 4.23
CA ASN A 213 0.49 -16.51 3.59
C ASN A 213 0.79 -17.66 4.57
N VAL A 214 1.11 -17.36 5.83
CA VAL A 214 1.38 -18.41 6.84
C VAL A 214 0.13 -18.88 7.59
N SER A 215 -1.02 -18.24 7.37
CA SER A 215 -2.29 -18.67 7.94
C SER A 215 -2.73 -20.01 7.35
N SER A 216 -3.22 -20.90 8.21
CA SER A 216 -3.86 -22.14 7.79
C SER A 216 -5.28 -21.93 7.21
N ALA A 217 -5.83 -20.71 7.31
CA ALA A 217 -7.16 -20.39 6.81
C ALA A 217 -7.17 -20.27 5.28
N ILE A 218 -8.01 -21.09 4.64
CA ILE A 218 -8.36 -20.89 3.25
C ILE A 218 -9.44 -19.80 3.14
N HIS A 219 -9.26 -18.86 2.22
CA HIS A 219 -10.20 -17.76 2.02
C HIS A 219 -11.58 -18.27 1.54
N ALA A 220 -12.65 -17.60 1.94
CA ALA A 220 -14.02 -17.92 1.55
C ALA A 220 -14.21 -17.96 0.03
N GLU A 221 -13.58 -17.07 -0.70
CA GLU A 221 -13.59 -17.00 -2.16
C GLU A 221 -13.01 -18.29 -2.78
N LYS A 222 -11.89 -18.77 -2.22
CA LYS A 222 -11.25 -19.99 -2.69
C LYS A 222 -12.13 -21.21 -2.42
N VAL A 223 -12.82 -21.26 -1.28
CA VAL A 223 -13.77 -22.32 -0.93
C VAL A 223 -14.90 -22.35 -1.95
N VAL A 224 -15.51 -21.22 -2.25
CA VAL A 224 -16.63 -21.13 -3.21
C VAL A 224 -16.18 -21.53 -4.62
N ILE A 225 -15.02 -21.05 -5.08
CA ILE A 225 -14.50 -21.41 -6.41
C ILE A 225 -14.15 -22.90 -6.49
N ALA A 226 -13.54 -23.46 -5.44
CA ALA A 226 -13.23 -24.90 -5.40
C ALA A 226 -14.52 -25.76 -5.39
N SER A 227 -15.55 -25.33 -4.66
CA SER A 227 -16.86 -25.98 -4.64
C SER A 227 -17.53 -25.91 -6.01
N ALA A 228 -17.48 -24.76 -6.69
CA ALA A 228 -17.98 -24.61 -8.04
C ALA A 228 -17.30 -25.59 -9.02
N ALA A 229 -15.98 -25.70 -8.93
CA ALA A 229 -15.21 -26.63 -9.75
C ALA A 229 -15.60 -28.10 -9.47
N LYS A 230 -15.75 -28.45 -8.19
CA LYS A 230 -16.18 -29.81 -7.78
C LYS A 230 -17.57 -30.17 -8.28
N GLU A 231 -18.50 -29.21 -8.30
CA GLU A 231 -19.88 -29.41 -8.70
C GLU A 231 -20.11 -29.17 -10.20
N GLY A 232 -19.07 -28.85 -10.97
CA GLY A 232 -19.19 -28.59 -12.41
C GLY A 232 -19.91 -27.28 -12.73
N ILE A 233 -19.97 -26.34 -11.77
CA ILE A 233 -20.61 -25.03 -11.94
C ILE A 233 -19.62 -24.07 -12.59
N SER A 234 -19.97 -23.54 -13.76
CA SER A 234 -19.15 -22.52 -14.41
C SER A 234 -19.19 -21.19 -13.63
N THR A 235 -18.02 -20.65 -13.33
CA THR A 235 -17.86 -19.32 -12.72
C THR A 235 -17.76 -18.19 -13.75
N ASN A 236 -17.74 -18.53 -15.04
CA ASN A 236 -17.69 -17.53 -16.11
C ASN A 236 -18.96 -16.67 -16.11
N GLY A 237 -18.78 -15.34 -16.06
CA GLY A 237 -19.88 -14.37 -15.99
C GLY A 237 -20.60 -14.30 -14.63
N ALA A 238 -20.12 -15.01 -13.62
CA ALA A 238 -20.68 -14.94 -12.28
C ALA A 238 -20.10 -13.73 -11.49
N SER A 239 -20.87 -13.26 -10.50
CA SER A 239 -20.45 -12.25 -9.53
C SER A 239 -20.17 -12.92 -8.20
N LEU A 240 -19.06 -12.53 -7.56
CA LEU A 240 -18.69 -13.02 -6.23
C LEU A 240 -18.83 -11.91 -5.20
N TYR A 241 -19.63 -12.14 -4.18
CA TYR A 241 -19.85 -11.24 -3.04
C TYR A 241 -19.11 -11.80 -1.84
N VAL A 242 -18.30 -10.96 -1.18
CA VAL A 242 -17.45 -11.38 -0.06
C VAL A 242 -17.62 -10.42 1.10
N SER A 243 -17.92 -10.95 2.29
CA SER A 243 -17.92 -10.15 3.52
C SER A 243 -16.48 -9.95 4.01
N THR A 244 -16.19 -8.76 4.52
CA THR A 244 -14.86 -8.44 5.08
C THR A 244 -15.02 -7.92 6.50
#